data_7dc9d634a5f43e147327c83aab46f7ce
#
_entry.id   7dc9d634a5f43e147327c83aab46f7ce
#
_cell.length_a   1.000
_cell.length_b   1.000
_cell.length_c   1.000
_cell.angle_alpha   90.00
_cell.angle_beta   90.00
_cell.angle_gamma   90.00
#
_symmetry.space_group_name_H-M   'P 1'
#
loop_
_entity.id
_entity.type
_entity.pdbx_description
1 polymer ?
#
loop_
_entity_poly.entity_id
_entity_poly.type
_entity_poly.pdbx_seq_one_letter_code
_entity_poly.pdbx_strand_id
1 'polypeptide(L)'
;CLVGSEMCIRDSKRIAIFDPDVHHGNGTQDIFYDNKNVLYLSTHQYPFYPGTGSDKEKGNHNNIFNVPLPAGTNTEKYMNALDKVLDKLVEFKPEFLILSMGFDANIADPLAQFELKSEDFYEITRRTLKATNEFTKGKVISVLEGGYDLNALAESAFNHVNALVENKI
;
A
#
# COMPACT_ATOMS: atom_id res chain seq x y z
N CYS A 1 4.51 -1.13 -21.15
CA CYS A 1 5.84 -1.20 -21.75
C CYS A 1 6.87 -1.24 -20.63
N LEU A 2 7.41 -2.45 -20.36
CA LEU A 2 8.34 -2.71 -19.23
C LEU A 2 9.64 -1.87 -19.28
N VAL A 3 10.11 -1.54 -20.47
CA VAL A 3 11.35 -0.76 -20.65
C VAL A 3 11.23 0.68 -20.14
N GLY A 4 10.06 1.30 -20.26
CA GLY A 4 9.83 2.66 -19.75
C GLY A 4 9.77 2.73 -18.22
N SER A 5 9.25 1.67 -17.57
CA SER A 5 9.17 1.61 -16.11
C SER A 5 10.54 1.39 -15.45
N GLU A 6 11.40 0.56 -16.01
CA GLU A 6 12.78 0.39 -15.51
C GLU A 6 13.59 1.69 -15.57
N MET A 7 13.49 2.46 -16.65
CA MET A 7 14.14 3.77 -16.75
C MET A 7 13.61 4.75 -15.69
N CYS A 8 12.28 4.82 -15.51
CA CYS A 8 11.69 5.71 -14.51
C CYS A 8 12.10 5.36 -13.08
N ILE A 9 12.20 4.06 -12.74
CA ILE A 9 12.64 3.60 -11.41
C ILE A 9 14.11 3.94 -11.18
N ARG A 10 14.98 3.71 -12.17
CA ARG A 10 16.43 3.98 -12.05
C ARG A 10 16.76 5.45 -11.84
N ASP A 11 15.99 6.35 -12.47
CA ASP A 11 16.21 7.79 -12.39
C ASP A 11 15.56 8.43 -11.16
N SER A 12 14.65 7.72 -10.47
CA SER A 12 13.96 8.25 -9.29
C SER A 12 14.84 8.13 -8.05
N LYS A 13 14.98 9.24 -7.34
CA LYS A 13 15.80 9.34 -6.11
C LYS A 13 14.99 8.97 -4.86
N ARG A 14 13.66 9.08 -4.91
CA ARG A 14 12.77 8.74 -3.81
C ARG A 14 11.63 7.88 -4.34
N ILE A 15 11.57 6.66 -3.83
CA ILE A 15 10.54 5.68 -4.20
C ILE A 15 9.73 5.36 -2.96
N ALA A 16 8.40 5.41 -3.05
CA ALA A 16 7.54 4.89 -1.99
C ALA A 16 6.92 3.57 -2.43
N ILE A 17 6.87 2.63 -1.51
CA ILE A 17 6.14 1.37 -1.63
C ILE A 17 5.05 1.41 -0.57
N PHE A 18 3.79 1.51 -0.99
CA PHE A 18 2.65 1.37 -0.09
C PHE A 18 2.02 -0.01 -0.27
N ASP A 19 1.96 -0.73 0.83
CA ASP A 19 1.54 -2.12 0.93
C ASP A 19 0.27 -2.20 1.80
N PRO A 20 -0.93 -2.19 1.21
CA PRO A 20 -2.20 -2.36 1.89
C PRO A 20 -2.66 -3.83 1.99
N ASP A 21 -1.83 -4.81 1.62
CA ASP A 21 -2.08 -6.21 1.90
C ASP A 21 -2.34 -6.41 3.40
N VAL A 22 -3.24 -7.32 3.75
CA VAL A 22 -3.59 -7.57 5.16
C VAL A 22 -2.44 -8.22 5.93
N HIS A 23 -1.49 -8.84 5.25
CA HIS A 23 -0.28 -9.39 5.82
C HIS A 23 0.87 -8.39 5.74
N HIS A 24 1.74 -8.39 6.73
CA HIS A 24 2.94 -7.56 6.69
C HIS A 24 3.94 -8.08 5.66
N GLY A 25 4.35 -7.24 4.73
CA GLY A 25 5.35 -7.55 3.71
C GLY A 25 6.78 -7.53 4.24
N ASN A 26 7.10 -8.47 5.15
CA ASN A 26 8.40 -8.53 5.82
C ASN A 26 9.59 -8.64 4.86
N GLY A 27 9.43 -9.37 3.76
CA GLY A 27 10.50 -9.49 2.75
C GLY A 27 10.82 -8.16 2.07
N THR A 28 9.80 -7.39 1.69
CA THR A 28 9.98 -6.05 1.13
C THR A 28 10.61 -5.11 2.15
N GLN A 29 10.13 -5.14 3.41
CA GLN A 29 10.71 -4.37 4.49
C GLN A 29 12.20 -4.68 4.67
N ASP A 30 12.58 -5.96 4.72
CA ASP A 30 13.96 -6.39 4.95
C ASP A 30 14.91 -5.95 3.82
N ILE A 31 14.47 -6.07 2.56
CA ILE A 31 15.24 -5.64 1.39
C ILE A 31 15.58 -4.14 1.46
N PHE A 32 14.63 -3.32 1.92
CA PHE A 32 14.80 -1.87 1.93
C PHE A 32 15.11 -1.29 3.32
N TYR A 33 15.38 -2.13 4.32
CA TYR A 33 15.58 -1.70 5.71
C TYR A 33 16.70 -0.67 5.87
N ASP A 34 17.75 -0.77 5.04
CA ASP A 34 18.91 0.14 5.04
C ASP A 34 19.01 1.00 3.76
N ASN A 35 17.87 1.32 3.15
CA ASN A 35 17.86 2.13 1.93
C ASN A 35 17.10 3.45 2.12
N LYS A 36 17.83 4.54 2.38
CA LYS A 36 17.26 5.88 2.59
C LYS A 36 16.42 6.44 1.44
N ASN A 37 16.56 5.89 0.25
CA ASN A 37 15.85 6.34 -0.96
C ASN A 37 14.50 5.65 -1.15
N VAL A 38 14.20 4.62 -0.35
CA VAL A 38 12.95 3.88 -0.42
C VAL A 38 12.21 4.02 0.91
N LEU A 39 10.99 4.52 0.85
CA LEU A 39 10.05 4.52 1.96
C LEU A 39 9.09 3.33 1.78
N TYR A 40 9.10 2.39 2.72
CA TYR A 40 8.13 1.31 2.80
C TYR A 40 7.05 1.65 3.84
N LEU A 41 5.79 1.54 3.44
CA LEU A 41 4.63 1.76 4.31
C LEU A 41 3.71 0.55 4.22
N SER A 42 3.24 0.05 5.35
CA SER A 42 2.31 -1.09 5.38
C SER A 42 1.19 -0.85 6.37
N THR A 43 -0.04 -1.18 5.95
CA THR A 43 -1.21 -1.30 6.82
C THR A 43 -1.61 -2.77 6.87
N HIS A 44 -1.46 -3.43 7.99
CA HIS A 44 -1.66 -4.87 8.09
C HIS A 44 -2.30 -5.28 9.41
N GLN A 45 -2.88 -6.47 9.45
CA GLN A 45 -3.40 -7.06 10.67
C GLN A 45 -2.26 -7.43 11.62
N TYR A 46 -2.39 -7.08 12.90
CA TYR A 46 -1.40 -7.37 13.91
C TYR A 46 -2.05 -7.60 15.30
N PRO A 47 -1.63 -8.61 16.06
CA PRO A 47 -0.66 -9.66 15.71
C PRO A 47 -1.25 -10.66 14.69
N PHE A 48 -0.50 -10.94 13.63
CA PHE A 48 -0.90 -11.87 12.58
C PHE A 48 0.34 -12.41 11.84
N TYR A 49 0.16 -13.36 10.88
CA TYR A 49 1.25 -13.79 10.02
C TYR A 49 1.85 -12.61 9.25
N PRO A 50 3.18 -12.49 9.11
CA PRO A 50 4.25 -13.41 9.53
C PRO A 50 4.79 -13.15 10.96
N GLY A 51 4.15 -12.34 11.78
CA GLY A 51 4.56 -12.01 13.14
C GLY A 51 5.53 -10.85 13.28
N THR A 52 5.74 -10.12 12.19
CA THR A 52 6.56 -8.90 12.09
C THR A 52 5.69 -7.69 11.79
N GLY A 53 6.25 -6.49 11.63
CA GLY A 53 5.51 -5.29 11.28
C GLY A 53 5.06 -4.45 12.48
N SER A 54 5.80 -4.54 13.58
CA SER A 54 5.56 -3.63 14.71
C SER A 54 5.79 -2.17 14.29
N ASP A 55 5.00 -1.26 14.85
CA ASP A 55 5.19 0.19 14.71
C ASP A 55 6.55 0.71 15.21
N LYS A 56 7.30 -0.14 15.92
CA LYS A 56 8.67 0.14 16.39
C LYS A 56 9.74 -0.15 15.34
N GLU A 57 9.43 -0.93 14.33
CA GLU A 57 10.32 -1.23 13.22
C GLU A 57 10.36 -0.02 12.27
N LYS A 58 11.45 0.75 12.30
CA LYS A 58 11.57 2.04 11.59
C LYS A 58 12.56 2.04 10.43
N GLY A 59 13.37 0.97 10.29
CA GLY A 59 14.51 0.97 9.38
C GLY A 59 15.66 1.87 9.86
N ASN A 60 16.83 1.70 9.26
CA ASN A 60 18.03 2.44 9.67
C ASN A 60 17.97 3.94 9.30
N HIS A 61 17.06 4.34 8.43
CA HIS A 61 16.89 5.71 7.97
C HIS A 61 15.51 6.29 8.29
N ASN A 62 14.76 5.69 9.23
CA ASN A 62 13.35 6.03 9.51
C ASN A 62 12.46 5.92 8.26
N ASN A 63 12.79 4.95 7.42
CA ASN A 63 12.23 4.70 6.10
C ASN A 63 11.25 3.51 6.06
N ILE A 64 10.93 2.95 7.21
CA ILE A 64 9.90 1.93 7.40
C ILE A 64 8.78 2.53 8.24
N PHE A 65 7.54 2.44 7.75
CA PHE A 65 6.36 2.97 8.41
C PHE A 65 5.26 1.92 8.50
N ASN A 66 5.23 1.19 9.58
CA ASN A 66 4.23 0.17 9.86
C ASN A 66 3.05 0.76 10.63
N VAL A 67 1.84 0.44 10.20
CA VAL A 67 0.57 0.77 10.85
C VAL A 67 -0.17 -0.53 11.16
N PRO A 68 0.21 -1.21 12.27
CA PRO A 68 -0.45 -2.43 12.70
C PRO A 68 -1.88 -2.14 13.16
N LEU A 69 -2.83 -2.96 12.70
CA LEU A 69 -4.25 -2.81 12.98
C LEU A 69 -4.82 -4.12 13.55
N PRO A 70 -5.76 -4.03 14.51
CA PRO A 70 -6.34 -5.24 15.11
C PRO A 70 -7.29 -5.96 14.14
N ALA A 71 -7.50 -7.24 14.36
CA ALA A 71 -8.61 -7.99 13.76
C ALA A 71 -9.95 -7.26 13.96
N GLY A 72 -10.87 -7.37 13.00
CA GLY A 72 -12.14 -6.62 13.01
C GLY A 72 -11.97 -5.13 12.70
N THR A 73 -10.88 -4.76 12.02
CA THR A 73 -10.71 -3.39 11.51
C THR A 73 -11.67 -3.17 10.35
N ASN A 74 -12.64 -2.29 10.57
CA ASN A 74 -13.63 -1.88 9.58
C ASN A 74 -13.14 -0.70 8.72
N THR A 75 -13.92 -0.31 7.72
CA THR A 75 -13.63 0.81 6.81
C THR A 75 -13.23 2.09 7.54
N GLU A 76 -13.97 2.52 8.57
CA GLU A 76 -13.70 3.76 9.30
C GLU A 76 -12.31 3.74 9.97
N LYS A 77 -12.02 2.67 10.72
CA LYS A 77 -10.73 2.51 11.39
C LYS A 77 -9.58 2.43 10.40
N TYR A 78 -9.80 1.73 9.28
CA TYR A 78 -8.80 1.61 8.23
C TYR A 78 -8.52 2.98 7.58
N MET A 79 -9.54 3.75 7.25
CA MET A 79 -9.38 5.08 6.63
C MET A 79 -8.64 6.07 7.56
N ASN A 80 -8.86 5.98 8.88
CA ASN A 80 -8.09 6.75 9.86
C ASN A 80 -6.61 6.32 9.92
N ALA A 81 -6.32 5.03 9.68
CA ALA A 81 -4.96 4.55 9.57
C ALA A 81 -4.31 4.98 8.25
N LEU A 82 -5.08 4.96 7.16
CA LEU A 82 -4.65 5.43 5.85
C LEU A 82 -4.23 6.91 5.90
N ASP A 83 -4.92 7.77 6.67
CA ASP A 83 -4.52 9.17 6.82
C ASP A 83 -3.08 9.32 7.28
N LYS A 84 -2.64 8.49 8.24
CA LYS A 84 -1.25 8.50 8.72
C LYS A 84 -0.25 8.09 7.63
N VAL A 85 -0.64 7.13 6.78
CA VAL A 85 0.15 6.69 5.62
C VAL A 85 0.27 7.83 4.61
N LEU A 86 -0.85 8.51 4.31
CA LEU A 86 -0.89 9.63 3.38
C LEU A 86 -0.04 10.81 3.85
N ASP A 87 -0.10 11.15 5.14
CA ASP A 87 0.75 12.18 5.74
C ASP A 87 2.24 11.85 5.55
N LYS A 88 2.61 10.58 5.77
CA LYS A 88 3.99 10.12 5.60
C LYS A 88 4.44 10.13 4.14
N LEU A 89 3.56 9.79 3.20
CA LEU A 89 3.82 9.90 1.77
C LEU A 89 4.05 11.36 1.34
N VAL A 90 3.22 12.27 1.82
CA VAL A 90 3.34 13.73 1.53
C VAL A 90 4.64 14.29 2.11
N GLU A 91 5.04 13.88 3.32
CA GLU A 91 6.32 14.25 3.93
C GLU A 91 7.52 13.79 3.09
N PHE A 92 7.47 12.54 2.63
CA PHE A 92 8.57 11.90 1.87
C PHE A 92 8.70 12.45 0.43
N LYS A 93 7.58 12.86 -0.19
CA LYS A 93 7.51 13.39 -1.57
C LYS A 93 8.11 12.42 -2.58
N PRO A 94 7.54 11.23 -2.75
CA PRO A 94 8.06 10.21 -3.66
C PRO A 94 8.02 10.67 -5.11
N GLU A 95 9.06 10.38 -5.88
CA GLU A 95 9.11 10.60 -7.33
C GLU A 95 8.52 9.42 -8.11
N PHE A 96 8.35 8.28 -7.43
CA PHE A 96 7.76 7.06 -7.96
C PHE A 96 6.99 6.34 -6.84
N LEU A 97 5.81 5.81 -7.17
CA LEU A 97 4.97 5.06 -6.24
C LEU A 97 4.79 3.63 -6.72
N ILE A 98 5.00 2.68 -5.83
CA ILE A 98 4.62 1.27 -6.01
C ILE A 98 3.50 0.97 -5.03
N LEU A 99 2.40 0.41 -5.54
CA LEU A 99 1.30 -0.13 -4.75
C LEU A 99 1.41 -1.65 -4.75
N SER A 100 1.72 -2.24 -3.60
CA SER A 100 1.76 -3.69 -3.37
C SER A 100 0.37 -4.13 -2.94
N MET A 101 -0.55 -4.27 -3.92
CA MET A 101 -1.99 -4.36 -3.68
C MET A 101 -2.43 -5.78 -3.36
N GLY A 102 -2.60 -6.09 -2.07
CA GLY A 102 -3.40 -7.20 -1.60
C GLY A 102 -4.88 -6.81 -1.46
N PHE A 103 -5.78 -7.74 -1.79
CA PHE A 103 -7.23 -7.57 -1.64
C PHE A 103 -7.81 -8.48 -0.56
N ASP A 104 -6.96 -9.12 0.23
CA ASP A 104 -7.28 -10.01 1.34
C ASP A 104 -7.69 -9.27 2.63
N ALA A 105 -7.64 -7.94 2.63
CA ALA A 105 -8.29 -7.11 3.63
C ALA A 105 -9.82 -7.03 3.44
N ASN A 106 -10.38 -7.64 2.38
CA ASN A 106 -11.82 -7.68 2.13
C ASN A 106 -12.52 -8.59 3.16
N ILE A 107 -13.71 -8.18 3.61
CA ILE A 107 -14.52 -8.92 4.61
C ILE A 107 -14.89 -10.36 4.17
N ALA A 108 -14.93 -10.62 2.86
CA ALA A 108 -15.21 -11.95 2.33
C ALA A 108 -13.96 -12.85 2.26
N ASP A 109 -12.77 -12.32 2.54
CA ASP A 109 -11.55 -13.11 2.49
C ASP A 109 -11.51 -14.16 3.61
N PRO A 110 -11.19 -15.44 3.29
CA PRO A 110 -11.22 -16.51 4.27
C PRO A 110 -10.03 -16.55 5.21
N LEU A 111 -8.94 -15.82 4.91
CA LEU A 111 -7.67 -15.94 5.62
C LEU A 111 -7.45 -14.84 6.67
N ALA A 112 -8.15 -13.71 6.55
CA ALA A 112 -7.92 -12.55 7.41
C ALA A 112 -9.23 -12.07 8.06
N GLN A 113 -9.13 -11.07 8.93
CA GLN A 113 -10.27 -10.59 9.72
C GLN A 113 -10.46 -9.07 9.61
N PHE A 114 -9.98 -8.44 8.55
CA PHE A 114 -10.39 -7.08 8.23
C PHE A 114 -11.80 -7.09 7.61
N GLU A 115 -12.50 -5.98 7.74
CA GLU A 115 -13.89 -5.85 7.33
C GLU A 115 -14.03 -4.77 6.25
N LEU A 116 -13.06 -4.70 5.32
CA LEU A 116 -13.15 -3.80 4.18
C LEU A 116 -14.11 -4.36 3.13
N LYS A 117 -14.79 -3.46 2.45
CA LYS A 117 -15.65 -3.78 1.31
C LYS A 117 -14.90 -3.59 -0.01
N SER A 118 -15.40 -4.17 -1.08
CA SER A 118 -14.76 -4.05 -2.40
C SER A 118 -14.63 -2.60 -2.88
N GLU A 119 -15.60 -1.74 -2.56
CA GLU A 119 -15.55 -0.31 -2.90
C GLU A 119 -14.51 0.50 -2.11
N ASP A 120 -14.07 0.02 -0.94
CA ASP A 120 -13.05 0.70 -0.14
C ASP A 120 -11.70 0.75 -0.88
N PHE A 121 -11.40 -0.24 -1.71
CA PHE A 121 -10.17 -0.27 -2.51
C PHE A 121 -10.12 0.83 -3.57
N TYR A 122 -11.28 1.27 -4.08
CA TYR A 122 -11.35 2.49 -4.90
C TYR A 122 -10.90 3.70 -4.10
N GLU A 123 -11.45 3.88 -2.90
CA GLU A 123 -11.16 5.05 -2.07
C GLU A 123 -9.71 5.07 -1.56
N ILE A 124 -9.17 3.92 -1.13
CA ILE A 124 -7.76 3.76 -0.74
C ILE A 124 -6.85 4.21 -1.89
N THR A 125 -7.10 3.68 -3.08
CA THR A 125 -6.30 3.99 -4.27
C THR A 125 -6.43 5.46 -4.66
N ARG A 126 -7.65 5.97 -4.77
CA ARG A 126 -7.94 7.36 -5.15
C ARG A 126 -7.25 8.36 -4.21
N ARG A 127 -7.34 8.13 -2.89
CA ARG A 127 -6.73 9.01 -1.88
C ARG A 127 -5.21 8.97 -1.94
N THR A 128 -4.63 7.78 -2.12
CA THR A 128 -3.18 7.60 -2.25
C THR A 128 -2.64 8.32 -3.49
N LEU A 129 -3.30 8.15 -4.63
CA LEU A 129 -2.92 8.84 -5.87
C LEU A 129 -3.04 10.35 -5.72
N LYS A 130 -4.15 10.84 -5.17
CA LYS A 130 -4.36 12.28 -4.94
C LYS A 130 -3.27 12.89 -4.05
N ALA A 131 -2.86 12.18 -2.99
CA ALA A 131 -1.83 12.66 -2.07
C ALA A 131 -0.43 12.70 -2.70
N THR A 132 -0.16 11.85 -3.70
CA THR A 132 1.18 11.70 -4.28
C THR A 132 1.33 12.29 -5.68
N ASN A 133 0.24 12.64 -6.37
CA ASN A 133 0.24 13.01 -7.79
C ASN A 133 1.15 14.21 -8.12
N GLU A 134 1.20 15.20 -7.24
CA GLU A 134 2.08 16.37 -7.39
C GLU A 134 3.57 15.96 -7.49
N PHE A 135 3.96 14.91 -6.78
CA PHE A 135 5.35 14.44 -6.70
C PHE A 135 5.65 13.38 -7.74
N THR A 136 4.78 12.39 -7.87
CA THR A 136 4.97 11.24 -8.78
C THR A 136 4.68 11.58 -10.24
N LYS A 137 3.82 12.58 -10.49
CA LYS A 137 3.37 12.97 -11.84
C LYS A 137 2.88 11.76 -12.65
N GLY A 138 2.07 10.91 -11.99
CA GLY A 138 1.51 9.70 -12.57
C GLY A 138 2.46 8.52 -12.70
N LYS A 139 3.67 8.60 -12.18
CA LYS A 139 4.60 7.46 -12.15
C LYS A 139 4.20 6.50 -11.03
N VAL A 140 3.27 5.62 -11.33
CA VAL A 140 2.72 4.63 -10.41
C VAL A 140 2.71 3.27 -11.07
N ILE A 141 3.11 2.25 -10.31
CA ILE A 141 2.93 0.84 -10.66
C ILE A 141 2.11 0.20 -9.55
N SER A 142 1.16 -0.64 -9.94
CA SER A 142 0.45 -1.51 -9.01
C SER A 142 0.78 -2.97 -9.31
N VAL A 143 1.07 -3.73 -8.26
CA VAL A 143 1.38 -5.15 -8.29
C VAL A 143 0.35 -5.87 -7.46
N LEU A 144 -0.22 -6.95 -8.00
CA LEU A 144 -1.16 -7.80 -7.26
C LEU A 144 -0.40 -8.69 -6.28
N GLU A 145 -0.87 -8.70 -5.02
CA GLU A 145 -0.39 -9.57 -3.95
C GLU A 145 -1.49 -10.55 -3.50
N GLY A 146 -2.00 -10.45 -2.26
CA GLY A 146 -3.03 -11.33 -1.72
C GLY A 146 -4.45 -11.06 -2.21
N GLY A 147 -5.37 -11.95 -1.85
CA GLY A 147 -6.79 -11.96 -2.19
C GLY A 147 -7.25 -13.36 -2.54
N TYR A 148 -7.96 -14.03 -1.63
CA TYR A 148 -8.18 -15.48 -1.69
C TYR A 148 -9.65 -15.86 -1.88
N ASP A 149 -10.59 -14.92 -1.74
CA ASP A 149 -11.92 -15.04 -2.30
C ASP A 149 -11.96 -14.46 -3.71
N LEU A 150 -12.21 -15.30 -4.71
CA LEU A 150 -12.09 -14.92 -6.12
C LEU A 150 -13.13 -13.86 -6.55
N ASN A 151 -14.31 -13.83 -5.95
CA ASN A 151 -15.33 -12.85 -6.27
C ASN A 151 -14.96 -11.49 -5.66
N ALA A 152 -14.59 -11.48 -4.38
CA ALA A 152 -14.14 -10.28 -3.69
C ALA A 152 -12.85 -9.72 -4.33
N LEU A 153 -11.91 -10.58 -4.74
CA LEU A 153 -10.73 -10.20 -5.49
C LEU A 153 -11.09 -9.48 -6.79
N ALA A 154 -11.99 -10.07 -7.59
CA ALA A 154 -12.39 -9.49 -8.87
C ALA A 154 -13.05 -8.11 -8.70
N GLU A 155 -13.98 -7.97 -7.75
CA GLU A 155 -14.67 -6.72 -7.45
C GLU A 155 -13.71 -5.66 -6.88
N SER A 156 -12.86 -6.04 -5.94
CA SER A 156 -11.89 -5.13 -5.31
C SER A 156 -10.84 -4.65 -6.32
N ALA A 157 -10.31 -5.56 -7.15
CA ALA A 157 -9.37 -5.22 -8.21
C ALA A 157 -10.02 -4.31 -9.27
N PHE A 158 -11.29 -4.55 -9.64
CA PHE A 158 -12.04 -3.67 -10.54
C PHE A 158 -12.14 -2.25 -9.97
N ASN A 159 -12.51 -2.11 -8.69
CA ASN A 159 -12.59 -0.81 -8.02
C ASN A 159 -11.23 -0.11 -7.95
N HIS A 160 -10.17 -0.84 -7.63
CA HIS A 160 -8.80 -0.33 -7.63
C HIS A 160 -8.37 0.18 -9.02
N VAL A 161 -8.59 -0.62 -10.07
CA VAL A 161 -8.24 -0.24 -11.45
C VAL A 161 -9.04 0.96 -11.92
N ASN A 162 -10.33 1.07 -11.57
CA ASN A 162 -11.14 2.26 -11.88
C ASN A 162 -10.53 3.52 -11.28
N ALA A 163 -10.08 3.48 -10.03
CA ALA A 163 -9.42 4.62 -9.41
C ALA A 163 -8.10 5.00 -10.11
N LEU A 164 -7.34 4.02 -10.61
CA LEU A 164 -6.12 4.26 -11.40
C LEU A 164 -6.45 4.94 -12.74
N VAL A 165 -7.50 4.49 -13.43
CA VAL A 165 -7.92 5.02 -14.75
C VAL A 165 -8.52 6.41 -14.63
N GLU A 166 -9.30 6.66 -13.58
CA GLU A 166 -9.94 7.96 -13.34
C GLU A 166 -8.98 9.03 -12.81
N ASN A 167 -7.81 8.63 -12.36
CA ASN A 167 -6.78 9.56 -11.90
C ASN A 167 -6.22 10.36 -13.07
N LYS A 168 -6.92 11.46 -13.41
CA LYS A 168 -6.43 12.41 -14.41
C LYS A 168 -5.31 13.24 -13.79
N ILE A 169 -4.13 13.14 -14.39
CA ILE A 169 -2.95 13.96 -14.08
C ILE A 169 -3.17 15.38 -14.55
#